data_201272697c5bec9b02d69ef2505cb2fb
#
_entry.id   201272697c5bec9b02d69ef2505cb2fb
#
_cell.length_a   1.000
_cell.length_b   1.000
_cell.length_c   1.000
_cell.angle_alpha   90.00
_cell.angle_beta   90.00
_cell.angle_gamma   90.00
#
_symmetry.space_group_name_H-M   'P 1'
#
loop_
_entity.id
_entity.type
_entity.pdbx_description
1 polymer ?
#
loop_
_entity_poly.entity_id
_entity_poly.type
_entity_poly.pdbx_seq_one_letter_code
_entity_poly.pdbx_strand_id
1 'polypeptide(L)'
;MPVSIRVAITESTQTIVDSVRITGNENVPELELRASLTLSSGQPFSTAALAQDRDAIELRYANLGFQSASVEARPGISSDSRRADVVFSVREGPRVFVDHVLVVGNQRTRTETIENALRFKSGDPLGLEAVSESQRRLVALALFRRARITQLGGGDNTKRDVLVTVEEAPLTTVGYGGGFEVRSRVLRLADDPTVVSEKLEFAPRASFEVGRRNLFGTNRSVNLFTSASLHPNGSPVFLNQAPSASTSDTGGYGFAEYRVLGQFREPRVRGSRADFRVTGTLEQQIRSSFNFSRRSAAAELALRLPARMSASGGYQIQRTRVFNQSVEQSQQLDIDRLFPKVRLSSFLGSLIRDTRNDPVDPTGGQYLSANGQLAARAIGSEVGFAKSFFTAQMFRSLLKARGAVFAASARLGAAAGFPGAAGSRELPASERFFAGGDTTVRGFALDRLGVRHVPAGASDTLDDAGFPLGGNALVILNGELRVPVGKAMRVVGFADVGNVFKTVSDVGIGDLRPALGVGFRYKSPVGPLRFDLGFKTPKRSDEPRAEWFITFGEAF
;
A
#
# COMPACT_ATOMS: atom_id res chain seq x y z
N MET A 1 -23.28 1.06 -37.66
CA MET A 1 -24.03 -0.16 -38.01
C MET A 1 -23.51 -1.28 -37.12
N PRO A 2 -24.34 -2.05 -36.44
CA PRO A 2 -23.91 -3.25 -35.76
C PRO A 2 -23.58 -4.33 -36.80
N VAL A 3 -22.36 -4.88 -36.72
CA VAL A 3 -21.95 -6.00 -37.55
C VAL A 3 -22.34 -7.29 -36.82
N SER A 4 -23.16 -8.13 -37.44
CA SER A 4 -23.47 -9.46 -36.94
C SER A 4 -22.57 -10.48 -37.63
N ILE A 5 -21.75 -11.19 -36.85
CA ILE A 5 -20.92 -12.27 -37.38
C ILE A 5 -21.63 -13.59 -37.04
N ARG A 6 -21.98 -14.36 -38.07
CA ARG A 6 -22.52 -15.72 -37.92
C ARG A 6 -21.41 -16.72 -38.22
N VAL A 7 -21.01 -17.52 -37.23
CA VAL A 7 -20.05 -18.58 -37.38
C VAL A 7 -20.82 -19.90 -37.52
N ALA A 8 -20.67 -20.57 -38.66
CA ALA A 8 -21.15 -21.94 -38.83
C ALA A 8 -20.04 -22.92 -38.49
N ILE A 9 -20.28 -23.82 -37.55
CA ILE A 9 -19.33 -24.84 -37.10
C ILE A 9 -19.86 -26.20 -37.59
N THR A 10 -19.02 -26.94 -38.32
CA THR A 10 -19.26 -28.32 -38.64
C THR A 10 -18.33 -29.15 -37.77
N GLU A 11 -18.90 -29.88 -36.84
CA GLU A 11 -18.13 -30.76 -35.94
C GLU A 11 -17.68 -32.00 -36.69
N SER A 12 -16.41 -32.38 -36.52
CA SER A 12 -15.86 -33.63 -36.98
C SER A 12 -15.78 -34.67 -35.85
N THR A 13 -15.35 -35.88 -36.15
CA THR A 13 -15.18 -36.95 -35.14
C THR A 13 -14.14 -36.53 -34.11
N GLN A 14 -14.51 -36.57 -32.83
CA GLN A 14 -13.61 -36.28 -31.73
C GLN A 14 -12.56 -37.40 -31.61
N THR A 15 -11.28 -37.02 -31.67
CA THR A 15 -10.14 -37.92 -31.44
C THR A 15 -9.76 -37.90 -29.97
N ILE A 16 -9.60 -39.06 -29.34
CA ILE A 16 -9.20 -39.21 -27.93
C ILE A 16 -7.77 -39.75 -27.88
N VAL A 17 -6.96 -39.22 -26.94
CA VAL A 17 -5.62 -39.70 -26.68
C VAL A 17 -5.70 -41.10 -26.04
N ASP A 18 -5.11 -42.11 -26.69
CA ASP A 18 -5.04 -43.48 -26.18
C ASP A 18 -3.81 -43.65 -25.30
N SER A 19 -2.64 -43.27 -25.79
CA SER A 19 -1.39 -43.31 -25.03
C SER A 19 -0.51 -42.09 -25.26
N VAL A 20 0.29 -41.75 -24.24
CA VAL A 20 1.35 -40.73 -24.32
C VAL A 20 2.65 -41.43 -23.93
N ARG A 21 3.66 -41.40 -24.79
CA ARG A 21 4.99 -41.98 -24.55
C ARG A 21 6.06 -40.91 -24.75
N ILE A 22 7.07 -40.91 -23.87
CA ILE A 22 8.25 -40.07 -23.97
C ILE A 22 9.45 -41.01 -24.16
N THR A 23 10.30 -40.71 -25.11
CA THR A 23 11.48 -41.55 -25.44
C THR A 23 12.72 -40.68 -25.58
N GLY A 24 13.91 -41.21 -25.28
CA GLY A 24 15.17 -40.46 -25.38
C GLY A 24 15.46 -39.54 -24.19
N ASN A 25 14.69 -39.65 -23.13
CA ASN A 25 14.86 -38.89 -21.87
C ASN A 25 15.79 -39.67 -20.91
N GLU A 26 17.10 -39.63 -21.16
CA GLU A 26 18.09 -40.37 -20.37
C GLU A 26 18.38 -39.70 -19.01
N ASN A 27 18.44 -38.36 -18.96
CA ASN A 27 18.83 -37.59 -17.78
C ASN A 27 17.66 -37.03 -16.98
N VAL A 28 16.43 -37.03 -17.50
CA VAL A 28 15.24 -36.51 -16.84
C VAL A 28 14.20 -37.60 -16.66
N PRO A 29 13.75 -37.88 -15.43
CA PRO A 29 12.74 -38.91 -15.20
C PRO A 29 11.43 -38.64 -15.96
N GLU A 30 10.86 -39.66 -16.58
CA GLU A 30 9.60 -39.53 -17.33
C GLU A 30 8.46 -38.94 -16.48
N LEU A 31 8.39 -39.32 -15.20
CA LEU A 31 7.38 -38.81 -14.26
C LEU A 31 7.41 -37.28 -14.13
N GLU A 32 8.61 -36.70 -14.15
CA GLU A 32 8.82 -35.28 -14.06
C GLU A 32 8.37 -34.53 -15.33
N LEU A 33 8.63 -35.13 -16.50
CA LEU A 33 8.19 -34.59 -17.78
C LEU A 33 6.67 -34.68 -17.92
N ARG A 34 6.08 -35.82 -17.53
CA ARG A 34 4.62 -36.03 -17.57
C ARG A 34 3.85 -35.06 -16.72
N ALA A 35 4.41 -34.61 -15.59
CA ALA A 35 3.76 -33.62 -14.71
C ALA A 35 3.51 -32.24 -15.37
N SER A 36 4.21 -31.95 -16.47
CA SER A 36 4.07 -30.71 -17.23
C SER A 36 3.14 -30.80 -18.44
N LEU A 37 2.66 -32.02 -18.78
CA LEU A 37 1.84 -32.25 -19.96
C LEU A 37 0.35 -31.99 -19.69
N THR A 38 -0.32 -31.45 -20.70
CA THR A 38 -1.78 -31.29 -20.73
C THR A 38 -2.46 -32.51 -21.34
N LEU A 39 -1.80 -33.18 -22.30
CA LEU A 39 -2.31 -34.40 -22.92
C LEU A 39 -2.10 -35.59 -21.99
N SER A 40 -3.17 -36.34 -21.74
CA SER A 40 -3.14 -37.61 -21.01
C SER A 40 -4.16 -38.57 -21.61
N SER A 41 -3.97 -39.89 -21.35
CA SER A 41 -4.90 -40.92 -21.84
C SER A 41 -6.34 -40.58 -21.41
N GLY A 42 -7.29 -40.70 -22.36
CA GLY A 42 -8.70 -40.41 -22.20
C GLY A 42 -9.08 -38.95 -22.45
N GLN A 43 -8.14 -38.03 -22.68
CA GLN A 43 -8.40 -36.62 -22.99
C GLN A 43 -8.62 -36.38 -24.50
N PRO A 44 -9.37 -35.35 -24.89
CA PRO A 44 -9.48 -34.96 -26.30
C PRO A 44 -8.12 -34.57 -26.88
N PHE A 45 -7.77 -35.13 -28.03
CA PHE A 45 -6.56 -34.76 -28.76
C PHE A 45 -6.73 -33.37 -29.41
N SER A 46 -5.69 -32.57 -29.31
CA SER A 46 -5.58 -31.25 -29.97
C SER A 46 -4.15 -31.04 -30.45
N THR A 47 -3.99 -30.60 -31.68
CA THR A 47 -2.67 -30.22 -32.24
C THR A 47 -2.05 -29.05 -31.49
N ALA A 48 -2.89 -28.13 -30.96
CA ALA A 48 -2.43 -27.03 -30.12
C ALA A 48 -1.87 -27.54 -28.78
N ALA A 49 -2.55 -28.51 -28.13
CA ALA A 49 -2.07 -29.12 -26.88
C ALA A 49 -0.80 -29.93 -27.13
N LEU A 50 -0.70 -30.66 -28.29
CA LEU A 50 0.52 -31.38 -28.68
C LEU A 50 1.72 -30.42 -28.80
N ALA A 51 1.55 -29.28 -29.47
CA ALA A 51 2.60 -28.27 -29.60
C ALA A 51 2.97 -27.66 -28.25
N GLN A 52 1.97 -27.36 -27.43
CA GLN A 52 2.18 -26.81 -26.07
C GLN A 52 2.97 -27.79 -25.19
N ASP A 53 2.63 -29.05 -25.22
CA ASP A 53 3.32 -30.10 -24.45
C ASP A 53 4.75 -30.31 -24.92
N ARG A 54 5.00 -30.30 -26.25
CA ARG A 54 6.34 -30.31 -26.81
C ARG A 54 7.18 -29.16 -26.28
N ASP A 55 6.64 -27.92 -26.36
CA ASP A 55 7.33 -26.72 -25.90
C ASP A 55 7.57 -26.75 -24.39
N ALA A 56 6.65 -27.36 -23.62
CA ALA A 56 6.81 -27.54 -22.18
C ALA A 56 7.96 -28.50 -21.83
N ILE A 57 8.10 -29.59 -22.57
CA ILE A 57 9.24 -30.53 -22.41
C ILE A 57 10.54 -29.82 -22.78
N GLU A 58 10.61 -29.13 -23.92
CA GLU A 58 11.81 -28.39 -24.34
C GLU A 58 12.20 -27.32 -23.30
N LEU A 59 11.23 -26.55 -22.79
CA LEU A 59 11.46 -25.57 -21.73
C LEU A 59 11.99 -26.22 -20.45
N ARG A 60 11.47 -27.40 -20.08
CA ARG A 60 11.96 -28.13 -18.91
C ARG A 60 13.43 -28.49 -19.05
N TYR A 61 13.82 -29.04 -20.22
CA TYR A 61 15.21 -29.34 -20.52
C TYR A 61 16.10 -28.08 -20.53
N ALA A 62 15.63 -27.01 -21.17
CA ALA A 62 16.36 -25.74 -21.19
C ALA A 62 16.59 -25.19 -19.78
N ASN A 63 15.62 -25.35 -18.85
CA ASN A 63 15.76 -24.95 -17.45
C ASN A 63 16.74 -25.82 -16.66
N LEU A 64 16.97 -27.05 -17.07
CA LEU A 64 17.95 -27.95 -16.47
C LEU A 64 19.37 -27.81 -17.08
N GLY A 65 19.55 -26.90 -18.05
CA GLY A 65 20.82 -26.63 -18.70
C GLY A 65 21.03 -27.35 -20.03
N PHE A 66 20.08 -28.12 -20.53
CA PHE A 66 20.16 -28.77 -21.85
C PHE A 66 19.67 -27.80 -22.94
N GLN A 67 20.49 -26.82 -23.28
CA GLN A 67 20.10 -25.71 -24.18
C GLN A 67 19.87 -26.11 -25.63
N SER A 68 20.43 -27.23 -26.06
CA SER A 68 20.27 -27.80 -27.40
C SER A 68 19.26 -28.95 -27.45
N ALA A 69 18.50 -29.15 -26.37
CA ALA A 69 17.46 -30.17 -26.36
C ALA A 69 16.39 -29.87 -27.42
N SER A 70 15.99 -30.90 -28.14
CA SER A 70 14.91 -30.80 -29.12
C SER A 70 13.93 -31.95 -28.93
N VAL A 71 12.65 -31.64 -29.11
CA VAL A 71 11.56 -32.60 -28.92
C VAL A 71 10.74 -32.70 -30.21
N GLU A 72 10.69 -33.89 -30.78
CA GLU A 72 9.81 -34.17 -31.89
C GLU A 72 8.52 -34.83 -31.38
N ALA A 73 7.39 -34.22 -31.69
CA ALA A 73 6.07 -34.70 -31.29
C ALA A 73 5.36 -35.34 -32.50
N ARG A 74 5.08 -36.62 -32.42
CA ARG A 74 4.43 -37.40 -33.49
C ARG A 74 3.10 -37.96 -32.99
N PRO A 75 1.95 -37.51 -33.52
CA PRO A 75 0.68 -38.16 -33.27
C PRO A 75 0.45 -39.32 -34.26
N GLY A 76 0.22 -40.50 -33.76
CA GLY A 76 -0.27 -41.64 -34.53
C GLY A 76 -1.79 -41.72 -34.46
N ILE A 77 -2.48 -41.18 -35.47
CA ILE A 77 -3.95 -41.19 -35.52
C ILE A 77 -4.43 -42.48 -36.14
N SER A 78 -5.38 -43.15 -35.47
CA SER A 78 -6.01 -44.38 -35.98
C SER A 78 -6.78 -44.15 -37.28
N SER A 79 -6.98 -45.17 -38.09
CA SER A 79 -7.67 -45.08 -39.38
C SER A 79 -9.12 -44.59 -39.27
N ASP A 80 -9.77 -44.79 -38.13
CA ASP A 80 -11.11 -44.30 -37.83
C ASP A 80 -11.14 -42.87 -37.22
N SER A 81 -9.96 -42.23 -37.08
CA SER A 81 -9.76 -40.91 -36.51
C SER A 81 -10.30 -40.74 -35.07
N ARG A 82 -10.54 -41.83 -34.34
CA ARG A 82 -11.10 -41.80 -32.98
C ARG A 82 -10.03 -41.86 -31.89
N ARG A 83 -8.84 -42.35 -32.18
CA ARG A 83 -7.75 -42.53 -31.21
C ARG A 83 -6.46 -41.89 -31.73
N ALA A 84 -5.65 -41.39 -30.83
CA ALA A 84 -4.33 -40.86 -31.10
C ALA A 84 -3.32 -41.40 -30.09
N ASP A 85 -2.26 -42.03 -30.59
CA ASP A 85 -1.05 -42.36 -29.83
C ASP A 85 -0.05 -41.22 -29.98
N VAL A 86 0.34 -40.58 -28.88
CA VAL A 86 1.27 -39.45 -28.88
C VAL A 86 2.66 -39.94 -28.45
N VAL A 87 3.66 -39.68 -29.28
CA VAL A 87 5.06 -39.99 -28.95
C VAL A 87 5.89 -38.70 -29.00
N PHE A 88 6.52 -38.38 -27.88
CA PHE A 88 7.52 -37.33 -27.78
C PHE A 88 8.92 -37.96 -27.83
N SER A 89 9.67 -37.70 -28.89
CA SER A 89 11.05 -38.19 -29.04
C SER A 89 12.01 -37.06 -28.67
N VAL A 90 12.71 -37.22 -27.56
CA VAL A 90 13.64 -36.22 -27.01
C VAL A 90 15.05 -36.50 -27.49
N ARG A 91 15.76 -35.44 -27.90
CA ARG A 91 17.22 -35.44 -28.05
C ARG A 91 17.74 -34.41 -27.05
N GLU A 92 18.36 -34.89 -25.96
CA GLU A 92 18.74 -34.00 -24.84
C GLU A 92 19.91 -33.09 -25.20
N GLY A 93 20.90 -33.56 -25.96
CA GLY A 93 22.14 -32.86 -26.21
C GLY A 93 23.00 -32.70 -24.94
N PRO A 94 24.12 -31.97 -25.00
CA PRO A 94 24.99 -31.78 -23.85
C PRO A 94 24.36 -30.83 -22.83
N ARG A 95 24.55 -31.14 -21.54
CA ARG A 95 24.20 -30.26 -20.46
C ARG A 95 25.25 -29.15 -20.31
N VAL A 96 24.82 -27.88 -20.32
CA VAL A 96 25.69 -26.72 -20.24
C VAL A 96 25.75 -26.20 -18.82
N PHE A 97 26.96 -25.97 -18.33
CA PHE A 97 27.23 -25.40 -17.01
C PHE A 97 27.84 -24.00 -17.13
N VAL A 98 27.66 -23.20 -16.09
CA VAL A 98 28.33 -21.91 -15.94
C VAL A 98 29.80 -22.17 -15.62
N ASP A 99 30.72 -21.68 -16.44
CA ASP A 99 32.16 -21.73 -16.12
C ASP A 99 32.51 -20.54 -15.24
N HIS A 100 32.49 -19.33 -15.79
CA HIS A 100 32.75 -18.11 -15.02
C HIS A 100 31.58 -17.11 -15.19
N VAL A 101 31.40 -16.31 -14.15
CA VAL A 101 30.50 -15.15 -14.18
C VAL A 101 31.36 -13.90 -14.26
N LEU A 102 31.29 -13.19 -15.40
CA LEU A 102 32.02 -11.96 -15.64
C LEU A 102 31.07 -10.77 -15.49
N VAL A 103 31.39 -9.83 -14.61
CA VAL A 103 30.58 -8.63 -14.39
C VAL A 103 31.32 -7.40 -14.92
N VAL A 104 30.66 -6.63 -15.77
CA VAL A 104 31.23 -5.40 -16.36
C VAL A 104 30.25 -4.23 -16.28
N GLY A 105 30.81 -3.01 -16.17
CA GLY A 105 30.04 -1.77 -16.12
C GLY A 105 29.66 -1.31 -14.70
N ASN A 106 30.00 -2.05 -13.67
CA ASN A 106 29.79 -1.72 -12.27
C ASN A 106 30.93 -0.87 -11.70
N GLN A 107 30.83 0.44 -11.83
CA GLN A 107 31.86 1.37 -11.32
C GLN A 107 31.68 1.68 -9.82
N ARG A 108 30.44 1.71 -9.32
CA ARG A 108 30.06 2.10 -7.97
C ARG A 108 29.37 0.98 -7.20
N THR A 109 28.81 0.01 -7.91
CA THR A 109 28.14 -1.15 -7.31
C THR A 109 29.18 -2.26 -7.11
N ARG A 110 29.21 -2.85 -5.93
CA ARG A 110 30.08 -4.00 -5.66
C ARG A 110 29.66 -5.19 -6.50
N THR A 111 30.62 -5.94 -7.02
CA THR A 111 30.38 -7.16 -7.79
C THR A 111 29.52 -8.15 -7.01
N GLU A 112 29.80 -8.34 -5.72
CA GLU A 112 29.01 -9.19 -4.81
C GLU A 112 27.52 -8.80 -4.76
N THR A 113 27.18 -7.51 -4.88
CA THR A 113 25.79 -7.04 -4.88
C THR A 113 25.05 -7.51 -6.14
N ILE A 114 25.76 -7.58 -7.26
CA ILE A 114 25.25 -8.08 -8.54
C ILE A 114 25.12 -9.60 -8.48
N GLU A 115 26.19 -10.29 -8.08
CA GLU A 115 26.23 -11.75 -7.96
C GLU A 115 25.14 -12.29 -7.03
N ASN A 116 24.90 -11.64 -5.89
CA ASN A 116 23.81 -11.96 -4.97
C ASN A 116 22.39 -11.80 -5.57
N ALA A 117 22.25 -11.10 -6.68
CA ALA A 117 20.99 -11.00 -7.42
C ALA A 117 20.82 -12.13 -8.45
N LEU A 118 21.91 -12.78 -8.84
CA LEU A 118 21.87 -13.91 -9.78
C LEU A 118 21.26 -15.16 -9.14
N ARG A 119 20.68 -16.01 -9.96
CA ARG A 119 20.11 -17.31 -9.58
C ARG A 119 21.01 -18.47 -9.99
N PHE A 120 22.21 -18.17 -10.43
CA PHE A 120 23.22 -19.13 -10.81
C PHE A 120 24.59 -18.61 -10.38
N LYS A 121 25.53 -19.49 -10.23
CA LYS A 121 26.95 -19.26 -9.94
C LYS A 121 27.80 -20.21 -10.78
N SER A 122 29.12 -20.01 -10.76
CA SER A 122 30.07 -20.95 -11.39
C SER A 122 29.83 -22.38 -10.90
N GLY A 123 29.78 -23.33 -11.83
CA GLY A 123 29.47 -24.75 -11.61
C GLY A 123 27.99 -25.11 -11.66
N ASP A 124 27.07 -24.16 -11.63
CA ASP A 124 25.63 -24.47 -11.72
C ASP A 124 25.21 -24.76 -13.18
N PRO A 125 24.16 -25.56 -13.40
CA PRO A 125 23.54 -25.68 -14.71
C PRO A 125 23.03 -24.36 -15.24
N LEU A 126 23.30 -24.03 -16.50
CA LEU A 126 22.92 -22.78 -17.12
C LEU A 126 21.48 -22.86 -17.66
N GLY A 127 20.51 -22.74 -16.74
CA GLY A 127 19.08 -22.82 -17.05
C GLY A 127 18.50 -21.48 -17.55
N LEU A 128 17.57 -21.57 -18.51
CA LEU A 128 16.92 -20.39 -19.12
C LEU A 128 16.14 -19.55 -18.09
N GLU A 129 15.40 -20.20 -17.20
CA GLU A 129 14.65 -19.55 -16.13
C GLU A 129 15.58 -18.84 -15.15
N ALA A 130 16.70 -19.47 -14.77
CA ALA A 130 17.69 -18.88 -13.88
C ALA A 130 18.29 -17.59 -14.46
N VAL A 131 18.58 -17.57 -15.77
CA VAL A 131 19.06 -16.37 -16.47
C VAL A 131 18.00 -15.28 -16.52
N SER A 132 16.77 -15.62 -16.93
CA SER A 132 15.66 -14.67 -17.02
C SER A 132 15.31 -14.06 -15.66
N GLU A 133 15.24 -14.90 -14.63
CA GLU A 133 14.97 -14.44 -13.26
C GLU A 133 16.11 -13.58 -12.71
N SER A 134 17.35 -13.91 -13.00
CA SER A 134 18.52 -13.10 -12.64
C SER A 134 18.43 -11.71 -13.27
N GLN A 135 18.08 -11.63 -14.54
CA GLN A 135 17.90 -10.35 -15.22
C GLN A 135 16.75 -9.53 -14.62
N ARG A 136 15.61 -10.17 -14.34
CA ARG A 136 14.50 -9.50 -13.62
C ARG A 136 14.92 -8.95 -12.26
N ARG A 137 15.70 -9.73 -11.50
CA ARG A 137 16.21 -9.33 -10.18
C ARG A 137 17.19 -8.17 -10.25
N LEU A 138 18.09 -8.17 -11.24
CA LEU A 138 19.02 -7.06 -11.46
C LEU A 138 18.26 -5.76 -11.77
N VAL A 139 17.25 -5.83 -12.64
CA VAL A 139 16.38 -4.68 -12.94
C VAL A 139 15.61 -4.23 -11.69
N ALA A 140 15.09 -5.18 -10.90
CA ALA A 140 14.34 -4.89 -9.66
C ALA A 140 15.18 -4.25 -8.55
N LEU A 141 16.53 -4.32 -8.61
CA LEU A 141 17.39 -3.55 -7.70
C LEU A 141 17.24 -2.04 -7.90
N ALA A 142 16.76 -1.61 -9.08
CA ALA A 142 16.65 -0.20 -9.48
C ALA A 142 17.99 0.58 -9.41
N LEU A 143 19.11 -0.13 -9.48
CA LEU A 143 20.47 0.43 -9.52
C LEU A 143 20.98 0.66 -10.94
N PHE A 144 20.34 0.01 -11.92
CA PHE A 144 20.80 -0.03 -13.31
C PHE A 144 19.74 0.51 -14.25
N ARG A 145 20.17 1.31 -15.22
CA ARG A 145 19.35 1.72 -16.37
C ARG A 145 19.14 0.54 -17.31
N ARG A 146 20.19 -0.28 -17.45
CA ARG A 146 20.19 -1.49 -18.28
C ARG A 146 20.97 -2.59 -17.57
N ALA A 147 20.44 -3.79 -17.62
CA ALA A 147 21.12 -5.00 -17.20
C ALA A 147 20.90 -6.06 -18.27
N ARG A 148 21.97 -6.66 -18.78
CA ARG A 148 21.93 -7.71 -19.78
C ARG A 148 22.79 -8.87 -19.32
N ILE A 149 22.31 -10.08 -19.51
CA ILE A 149 23.05 -11.31 -19.29
C ILE A 149 23.23 -11.97 -20.65
N THR A 150 24.48 -12.23 -21.03
CA THR A 150 24.84 -12.81 -22.33
C THR A 150 25.76 -14.00 -22.09
N GLN A 151 25.51 -15.09 -22.79
CA GLN A 151 26.41 -16.25 -22.80
C GLN A 151 27.52 -16.01 -23.81
N LEU A 152 28.76 -16.23 -23.41
CA LEU A 152 29.90 -16.19 -24.29
C LEU A 152 30.20 -17.60 -24.80
N GLY A 153 30.47 -17.69 -26.10
CA GLY A 153 30.89 -18.96 -26.72
C GLY A 153 32.28 -19.38 -26.21
N GLY A 154 32.41 -20.58 -25.74
CA GLY A 154 33.69 -21.22 -25.40
C GLY A 154 33.97 -22.40 -26.33
N GLY A 155 35.22 -22.86 -26.37
CA GLY A 155 35.63 -24.06 -27.15
C GLY A 155 34.99 -25.36 -26.66
N ASP A 156 34.48 -25.40 -25.43
CA ASP A 156 33.82 -26.55 -24.83
C ASP A 156 32.28 -26.39 -24.95
N ASN A 157 31.61 -27.41 -25.49
CA ASN A 157 30.15 -27.39 -25.63
C ASN A 157 29.39 -27.57 -24.31
N THR A 158 30.08 -27.96 -23.23
CA THR A 158 29.48 -28.24 -21.92
C THR A 158 29.64 -27.10 -20.92
N LYS A 159 30.48 -26.10 -21.22
CA LYS A 159 30.75 -24.95 -20.34
C LYS A 159 30.58 -23.63 -21.07
N ARG A 160 30.04 -22.63 -20.39
CA ARG A 160 29.85 -21.27 -20.92
C ARG A 160 30.23 -20.22 -19.89
N ASP A 161 30.98 -19.22 -20.31
CA ASP A 161 31.14 -18.00 -19.57
C ASP A 161 29.88 -17.14 -19.69
N VAL A 162 29.44 -16.56 -18.57
CA VAL A 162 28.27 -15.69 -18.52
C VAL A 162 28.70 -14.26 -18.25
N LEU A 163 28.50 -13.38 -19.22
CA LEU A 163 28.79 -11.95 -19.12
C LEU A 163 27.54 -11.21 -18.64
N VAL A 164 27.64 -10.57 -17.48
CA VAL A 164 26.65 -9.67 -16.90
C VAL A 164 27.09 -8.25 -17.17
N THR A 165 26.46 -7.58 -18.10
CA THR A 165 26.74 -6.18 -18.45
C THR A 165 25.69 -5.30 -17.77
N VAL A 166 26.14 -4.32 -16.98
CA VAL A 166 25.26 -3.35 -16.30
C VAL A 166 25.64 -1.92 -16.67
N GLU A 167 24.62 -1.06 -16.77
CA GLU A 167 24.74 0.38 -16.91
C GLU A 167 24.12 1.03 -15.69
N GLU A 168 24.92 1.67 -14.85
CA GLU A 168 24.46 2.22 -13.57
C GLU A 168 23.54 3.43 -13.76
N ALA A 169 22.45 3.46 -12.98
CA ALA A 169 21.53 4.58 -12.89
C ALA A 169 22.09 5.70 -11.99
N PRO A 170 21.60 6.94 -12.07
CA PRO A 170 21.94 7.98 -11.11
C PRO A 170 21.65 7.54 -9.68
N LEU A 171 22.61 7.76 -8.79
CA LEU A 171 22.51 7.35 -7.39
C LEU A 171 21.64 8.29 -6.55
N THR A 172 21.55 9.55 -6.95
CA THR A 172 20.81 10.59 -6.23
C THR A 172 19.55 10.93 -7.00
N THR A 173 18.44 10.96 -6.31
CA THR A 173 17.16 11.44 -6.82
C THR A 173 16.75 12.66 -6.01
N VAL A 174 16.27 13.70 -6.67
CA VAL A 174 15.72 14.89 -6.05
C VAL A 174 14.30 15.06 -6.58
N GLY A 175 13.36 15.21 -5.66
CA GLY A 175 11.97 15.49 -5.94
C GLY A 175 11.55 16.79 -5.24
N TYR A 176 10.72 17.56 -5.86
CA TYR A 176 10.07 18.71 -5.25
C TYR A 176 8.63 18.79 -5.72
N GLY A 177 7.77 19.31 -4.88
CA GLY A 177 6.36 19.47 -5.17
C GLY A 177 5.81 20.67 -4.42
N GLY A 178 4.79 21.27 -5.01
CA GLY A 178 4.04 22.37 -4.40
C GLY A 178 2.57 22.22 -4.73
N GLY A 179 1.72 22.75 -3.88
CA GLY A 179 0.29 22.71 -4.03
C GLY A 179 -0.40 23.54 -2.97
N PHE A 180 -1.68 23.34 -2.84
CA PHE A 180 -2.49 23.94 -1.80
C PHE A 180 -3.52 22.94 -1.31
N GLU A 181 -3.90 23.10 -0.07
CA GLU A 181 -4.97 22.35 0.59
C GLU A 181 -6.09 23.33 0.94
N VAL A 182 -7.32 22.95 0.63
CA VAL A 182 -8.52 23.68 1.03
C VAL A 182 -9.34 22.76 1.91
N ARG A 183 -9.54 23.16 3.15
CA ARG A 183 -10.34 22.37 4.12
C ARG A 183 -11.23 23.28 4.96
N SER A 184 -12.37 22.74 5.39
CA SER A 184 -13.20 23.37 6.41
C SER A 184 -12.59 23.12 7.78
N ARG A 185 -12.37 24.18 8.53
CA ARG A 185 -11.91 24.12 9.92
C ARG A 185 -12.94 24.74 10.84
N VAL A 186 -13.18 24.05 11.93
CA VAL A 186 -14.08 24.51 12.97
C VAL A 186 -13.31 25.35 13.97
N LEU A 187 -13.80 26.55 14.24
CA LEU A 187 -13.23 27.53 15.17
C LEU A 187 -14.31 27.98 16.15
N ARG A 188 -13.91 28.28 17.38
CA ARG A 188 -14.77 29.02 18.31
C ARG A 188 -14.72 30.48 17.96
N LEU A 189 -15.86 31.18 17.99
CA LEU A 189 -15.86 32.62 17.81
C LEU A 189 -15.22 33.32 19.04
N ALA A 190 -14.45 34.36 18.76
CA ALA A 190 -13.79 35.16 19.80
C ALA A 190 -14.79 35.87 20.73
N ASP A 191 -15.91 36.31 20.16
CA ASP A 191 -16.94 37.09 20.85
C ASP A 191 -17.91 36.21 21.64
N ASP A 192 -18.07 34.94 21.28
CA ASP A 192 -18.88 33.96 21.98
C ASP A 192 -18.27 32.54 21.88
N PRO A 193 -17.57 32.07 22.92
CA PRO A 193 -16.94 30.75 22.92
C PRO A 193 -17.90 29.57 22.82
N THR A 194 -19.20 29.79 23.01
CA THR A 194 -20.24 28.76 22.86
C THR A 194 -20.63 28.55 21.40
N VAL A 195 -20.38 29.56 20.55
CA VAL A 195 -20.70 29.51 19.12
C VAL A 195 -19.50 29.02 18.34
N VAL A 196 -19.76 27.98 17.55
CA VAL A 196 -18.79 27.33 16.69
C VAL A 196 -19.05 27.74 15.24
N SER A 197 -18.05 28.26 14.56
CA SER A 197 -18.12 28.62 13.14
C SER A 197 -17.19 27.75 12.31
N GLU A 198 -17.65 27.35 11.12
CA GLU A 198 -16.81 26.67 10.14
C GLU A 198 -16.20 27.70 9.19
N LYS A 199 -14.88 27.72 9.11
CA LYS A 199 -14.11 28.60 8.21
C LYS A 199 -13.33 27.77 7.22
N LEU A 200 -13.38 28.16 5.96
CA LEU A 200 -12.52 27.61 4.92
C LEU A 200 -11.11 28.15 5.10
N GLU A 201 -10.17 27.23 5.23
CA GLU A 201 -8.74 27.54 5.23
C GLU A 201 -8.13 27.14 3.90
N PHE A 202 -7.36 28.06 3.34
CA PHE A 202 -6.47 27.81 2.19
C PHE A 202 -5.04 27.73 2.71
N ALA A 203 -4.41 26.58 2.55
CA ALA A 203 -3.06 26.31 3.05
C ALA A 203 -2.12 25.95 1.89
N PRO A 204 -1.22 26.86 1.47
CA PRO A 204 -0.14 26.52 0.56
C PRO A 204 0.77 25.47 1.18
N ARG A 205 1.19 24.48 0.35
CA ARG A 205 2.02 23.37 0.78
C ARG A 205 3.19 23.19 -0.18
N ALA A 206 4.38 22.90 0.37
CA ALA A 206 5.56 22.53 -0.38
C ALA A 206 6.14 21.24 0.16
N SER A 207 6.78 20.46 -0.72
CA SER A 207 7.50 19.26 -0.34
C SER A 207 8.82 19.18 -1.09
N PHE A 208 9.80 18.59 -0.44
CA PHE A 208 11.13 18.32 -1.00
C PHE A 208 11.55 16.91 -0.57
N GLU A 209 12.13 16.17 -1.51
CA GLU A 209 12.66 14.84 -1.28
C GLU A 209 14.04 14.72 -1.88
N VAL A 210 14.98 14.17 -1.15
CA VAL A 210 16.29 13.77 -1.64
C VAL A 210 16.59 12.35 -1.21
N GLY A 211 16.87 11.49 -2.18
CA GLY A 211 17.21 10.11 -1.97
C GLY A 211 18.60 9.80 -2.54
N ARG A 212 19.39 9.03 -1.81
CA ARG A 212 20.62 8.45 -2.29
C ARG A 212 20.58 6.95 -2.16
N ARG A 213 20.77 6.27 -3.29
CA ARG A 213 20.81 4.81 -3.40
C ARG A 213 22.23 4.29 -3.46
N ASN A 214 22.36 3.00 -3.28
CA ASN A 214 23.62 2.27 -3.42
C ASN A 214 24.76 2.80 -2.56
N LEU A 215 24.45 3.16 -1.31
CA LEU A 215 25.48 3.55 -0.36
C LEU A 215 26.50 2.42 -0.21
N PHE A 216 27.77 2.75 -0.32
CA PHE A 216 28.89 1.82 -0.25
C PHE A 216 28.86 0.67 -1.27
N GLY A 217 28.07 0.81 -2.36
CA GLY A 217 27.95 -0.22 -3.40
C GLY A 217 27.10 -1.43 -3.01
N THR A 218 26.35 -1.37 -1.91
CA THR A 218 25.63 -2.52 -1.31
C THR A 218 24.11 -2.43 -1.41
N ASN A 219 23.58 -1.61 -2.31
CA ASN A 219 22.13 -1.35 -2.48
C ASN A 219 21.42 -0.77 -1.24
N ARG A 220 22.18 -0.25 -0.27
CA ARG A 220 21.66 0.53 0.84
C ARG A 220 21.14 1.86 0.35
N SER A 221 20.13 2.41 1.00
CA SER A 221 19.60 3.72 0.63
C SER A 221 19.29 4.59 1.85
N VAL A 222 19.45 5.91 1.64
CA VAL A 222 18.97 6.95 2.55
C VAL A 222 18.02 7.82 1.78
N ASN A 223 16.91 8.17 2.40
CA ASN A 223 15.94 9.12 1.88
C ASN A 223 15.60 10.16 2.94
N LEU A 224 15.55 11.41 2.55
CA LEU A 224 15.04 12.52 3.35
C LEU A 224 13.86 13.15 2.63
N PHE A 225 12.71 13.13 3.27
CA PHE A 225 11.50 13.79 2.80
C PHE A 225 11.14 14.91 3.76
N THR A 226 10.81 16.08 3.23
CA THR A 226 10.31 17.21 4.00
C THR A 226 9.04 17.76 3.36
N SER A 227 8.06 18.12 4.17
CA SER A 227 6.89 18.88 3.72
C SER A 227 6.52 19.91 4.75
N ALA A 228 6.03 21.05 4.28
CA ALA A 228 5.52 22.12 5.14
C ALA A 228 4.27 22.73 4.52
N SER A 229 3.32 23.10 5.36
CA SER A 229 2.11 23.83 4.99
C SER A 229 2.03 25.13 5.77
N LEU A 230 1.65 26.20 5.10
CA LEU A 230 1.43 27.50 5.70
C LEU A 230 -0.07 27.68 5.97
N HIS A 231 -0.41 28.01 7.19
CA HIS A 231 -1.80 28.28 7.59
C HIS A 231 -1.99 29.76 7.91
N PRO A 232 -3.19 30.32 7.64
CA PRO A 232 -3.50 31.69 8.00
C PRO A 232 -3.33 31.93 9.52
N ASN A 233 -2.73 33.08 9.91
CA ASN A 233 -2.53 33.49 11.30
C ASN A 233 -3.83 34.02 11.96
N GLY A 234 -4.99 33.59 11.54
CA GLY A 234 -6.25 33.90 12.24
C GLY A 234 -6.33 33.04 13.51
N SER A 235 -6.20 33.63 14.67
CA SER A 235 -6.16 32.94 15.95
C SER A 235 -7.44 32.15 16.21
N PRO A 236 -7.39 30.79 16.38
CA PRO A 236 -8.43 30.13 17.13
C PRO A 236 -8.34 30.64 18.58
N VAL A 237 -9.46 31.05 19.16
CA VAL A 237 -9.52 31.38 20.59
C VAL A 237 -9.32 30.06 21.35
N PHE A 238 -8.19 29.94 22.02
CA PHE A 238 -7.92 28.81 22.90
C PHE A 238 -8.37 29.13 24.30
N LEU A 239 -9.25 28.33 24.87
CA LEU A 239 -9.84 28.54 26.21
C LEU A 239 -8.80 28.59 27.35
N ASN A 240 -7.58 28.14 27.13
CA ASN A 240 -6.53 28.01 28.13
C ASN A 240 -5.43 29.10 28.06
N GLN A 241 -5.56 30.07 27.17
CA GLN A 241 -4.69 31.26 27.18
C GLN A 241 -5.50 32.43 27.68
N ALA A 242 -5.02 33.06 28.76
CA ALA A 242 -5.52 34.36 29.15
C ALA A 242 -5.49 35.29 27.93
N PRO A 243 -6.52 36.09 27.67
CA PRO A 243 -6.54 36.99 26.54
C PRO A 243 -5.32 37.91 26.66
N SER A 244 -4.27 37.60 25.91
CA SER A 244 -3.16 38.56 25.77
C SER A 244 -3.72 39.71 24.98
N ALA A 245 -3.80 40.86 25.63
CA ALA A 245 -4.38 42.12 25.14
C ALA A 245 -3.64 42.74 23.93
N SER A 246 -2.90 41.93 23.14
CA SER A 246 -2.10 42.41 22.02
C SER A 246 -1.85 41.35 20.97
N THR A 247 -2.88 40.67 20.47
CA THR A 247 -2.81 40.10 19.13
C THR A 247 -3.48 41.03 18.16
N SER A 248 -2.74 42.06 17.72
CA SER A 248 -3.03 42.69 16.44
C SER A 248 -3.23 41.56 15.41
N ASP A 249 -4.37 41.57 14.75
CA ASP A 249 -4.70 40.71 13.62
C ASP A 249 -3.73 41.06 12.49
N THR A 250 -2.48 40.62 12.64
CA THR A 250 -1.46 40.70 11.60
C THR A 250 -1.79 39.59 10.62
N GLY A 251 -2.63 39.93 9.65
CA GLY A 251 -2.90 39.08 8.51
C GLY A 251 -1.58 38.49 7.97
N GLY A 252 -1.53 37.19 7.76
CA GLY A 252 -0.33 36.50 7.30
C GLY A 252 -0.47 35.01 7.46
N TYR A 253 0.57 34.29 7.06
CA TYR A 253 0.66 32.84 7.16
C TYR A 253 1.79 32.44 8.11
N GLY A 254 1.57 31.40 8.90
CA GLY A 254 2.56 30.78 9.79
C GLY A 254 2.84 29.33 9.44
N PHE A 255 4.04 28.86 9.76
CA PHE A 255 4.41 27.45 9.64
C PHE A 255 3.75 26.64 10.75
N ALA A 256 2.56 26.13 10.50
CA ALA A 256 1.78 25.41 11.49
C ALA A 256 1.86 23.88 11.31
N GLU A 257 2.04 23.39 10.09
CA GLU A 257 2.22 21.96 9.81
C GLU A 257 3.53 21.70 9.08
N TYR A 258 4.30 20.72 9.57
CA TYR A 258 5.47 20.22 8.88
C TYR A 258 5.71 18.76 9.19
N ARG A 259 6.40 18.09 8.25
CA ARG A 259 6.90 16.74 8.43
C ARG A 259 8.29 16.62 7.82
N VAL A 260 9.23 16.11 8.62
CA VAL A 260 10.57 15.74 8.18
C VAL A 260 10.74 14.26 8.47
N LEU A 261 11.03 13.48 7.45
CA LEU A 261 11.21 12.02 7.54
C LEU A 261 12.54 11.63 6.95
N GLY A 262 13.42 11.09 7.78
CA GLY A 262 14.69 10.49 7.37
C GLY A 262 14.57 8.97 7.43
N GLN A 263 14.95 8.27 6.36
CA GLN A 263 14.86 6.82 6.30
C GLN A 263 16.17 6.21 5.79
N PHE A 264 16.69 5.22 6.50
CA PHE A 264 17.75 4.33 6.05
C PHE A 264 17.16 2.95 5.78
N ARG A 265 17.60 2.31 4.69
CA ARG A 265 17.21 0.94 4.34
C ARG A 265 18.43 0.09 4.04
N GLU A 266 18.53 -1.05 4.71
CA GLU A 266 19.43 -2.17 4.43
C GLU A 266 18.63 -3.30 3.79
N PRO A 267 18.75 -3.57 2.50
CA PRO A 267 18.03 -4.67 1.87
C PRO A 267 18.70 -6.01 2.20
N ARG A 268 17.89 -7.05 2.33
CA ARG A 268 18.34 -8.45 2.49
C ARG A 268 19.41 -8.62 3.58
N VAL A 269 19.07 -8.20 4.79
CA VAL A 269 19.97 -8.29 5.95
C VAL A 269 20.62 -9.67 6.04
N ARG A 270 21.96 -9.72 6.02
CA ARG A 270 22.75 -10.96 6.05
C ARG A 270 22.32 -12.01 5.01
N GLY A 271 21.92 -11.59 3.80
CA GLY A 271 21.46 -12.49 2.74
C GLY A 271 20.04 -13.05 2.92
N SER A 272 19.33 -12.68 3.98
CA SER A 272 17.97 -13.10 4.25
C SER A 272 16.94 -12.44 3.29
N ARG A 273 15.67 -12.82 3.42
CA ARG A 273 14.56 -12.16 2.69
C ARG A 273 14.04 -10.91 3.41
N ALA A 274 14.66 -10.53 4.52
CA ALA A 274 14.28 -9.39 5.34
C ALA A 274 15.01 -8.11 4.94
N ASP A 275 14.26 -7.03 4.78
CA ASP A 275 14.81 -5.67 4.66
C ASP A 275 14.77 -5.01 6.05
N PHE A 276 15.86 -4.42 6.49
CA PHE A 276 15.93 -3.61 7.71
C PHE A 276 15.73 -2.15 7.35
N ARG A 277 14.94 -1.45 8.15
CA ARG A 277 14.64 -0.03 7.95
C ARG A 277 14.73 0.71 9.28
N VAL A 278 15.40 1.85 9.24
CA VAL A 278 15.40 2.82 10.36
C VAL A 278 14.75 4.10 9.85
N THR A 279 13.78 4.60 10.59
CA THR A 279 13.04 5.81 10.23
C THR A 279 13.07 6.78 11.40
N GLY A 280 13.48 8.02 11.13
CA GLY A 280 13.36 9.15 12.05
C GLY A 280 12.28 10.11 11.54
N THR A 281 11.36 10.55 12.39
CA THR A 281 10.30 11.48 12.01
C THR A 281 10.22 12.65 12.98
N LEU A 282 10.13 13.85 12.44
CA LEU A 282 9.79 15.07 13.14
C LEU A 282 8.55 15.64 12.47
N GLU A 283 7.46 15.81 13.21
CA GLU A 283 6.22 16.33 12.64
C GLU A 283 5.48 17.26 13.61
N GLN A 284 4.78 18.19 13.05
CA GLN A 284 3.76 18.98 13.72
C GLN A 284 2.51 18.95 12.87
N GLN A 285 1.37 18.69 13.49
CA GLN A 285 0.07 18.61 12.82
C GLN A 285 -0.98 19.40 13.59
N ILE A 286 -1.91 19.93 12.83
CA ILE A 286 -3.10 20.62 13.33
C ILE A 286 -4.28 19.67 13.24
N ARG A 287 -4.94 19.43 14.37
CA ARG A 287 -6.21 18.72 14.48
C ARG A 287 -7.35 19.69 14.78
N SER A 288 -8.57 19.24 14.66
CA SER A 288 -9.74 20.08 14.97
C SER A 288 -9.82 20.49 16.44
N SER A 289 -9.37 19.66 17.38
CA SER A 289 -9.44 19.93 18.82
C SER A 289 -8.10 20.22 19.49
N PHE A 290 -6.98 19.95 18.84
CA PHE A 290 -5.63 20.20 19.37
C PHE A 290 -4.58 20.20 18.27
N ASN A 291 -3.45 20.79 18.58
CA ASN A 291 -2.24 20.63 17.77
C ASN A 291 -1.28 19.68 18.49
N PHE A 292 -0.45 18.98 17.74
CA PHE A 292 0.61 18.18 18.35
C PHE A 292 1.92 18.26 17.59
N SER A 293 3.02 18.16 18.33
CA SER A 293 4.34 17.91 17.77
C SER A 293 4.84 16.55 18.21
N ARG A 294 5.41 15.78 17.27
CA ARG A 294 5.89 14.42 17.49
C ARG A 294 7.31 14.28 16.98
N ARG A 295 8.15 13.63 17.77
CA ARG A 295 9.47 13.16 17.38
C ARG A 295 9.53 11.67 17.59
N SER A 296 9.91 10.91 16.58
CA SER A 296 9.96 9.46 16.67
C SER A 296 11.17 8.88 15.96
N ALA A 297 11.62 7.74 16.46
CA ALA A 297 12.59 6.87 15.81
C ALA A 297 12.04 5.44 15.84
N ALA A 298 12.09 4.76 14.72
CA ALA A 298 11.62 3.38 14.56
C ALA A 298 12.67 2.54 13.86
N ALA A 299 12.81 1.30 14.29
CA ALA A 299 13.60 0.26 13.63
C ALA A 299 12.68 -0.92 13.29
N GLU A 300 12.67 -1.36 12.04
CA GLU A 300 11.71 -2.30 11.49
C GLU A 300 12.40 -3.35 10.62
N LEU A 301 11.99 -4.59 10.73
CA LEU A 301 12.29 -5.67 9.79
C LEU A 301 11.06 -5.96 8.95
N ALA A 302 11.21 -5.90 7.63
CA ALA A 302 10.14 -6.14 6.67
C ALA A 302 10.46 -7.36 5.82
N LEU A 303 9.50 -8.29 5.72
CA LEU A 303 9.59 -9.54 4.98
C LEU A 303 8.62 -9.52 3.81
N ARG A 304 9.09 -9.93 2.63
CA ARG A 304 8.21 -10.21 1.49
C ARG A 304 7.81 -11.69 1.53
N LEU A 305 6.51 -11.91 1.57
CA LEU A 305 5.90 -13.23 1.60
C LEU A 305 5.31 -13.58 0.22
N PRO A 306 5.01 -14.86 -0.05
CA PRO A 306 4.26 -15.27 -1.24
C PRO A 306 2.89 -14.58 -1.34
N ALA A 307 2.20 -14.74 -2.47
CA ALA A 307 0.85 -14.23 -2.70
C ALA A 307 0.69 -12.69 -2.56
N ARG A 308 1.74 -11.92 -2.91
CA ARG A 308 1.78 -10.45 -2.80
C ARG A 308 1.55 -9.95 -1.37
N MET A 309 2.00 -10.71 -0.39
CA MET A 309 1.96 -10.34 1.02
C MET A 309 3.28 -9.74 1.48
N SER A 310 3.21 -8.89 2.49
CA SER A 310 4.37 -8.42 3.25
C SER A 310 4.02 -8.38 4.74
N ALA A 311 4.99 -8.75 5.56
CA ALA A 311 4.89 -8.64 7.01
C ALA A 311 6.02 -7.78 7.52
N SER A 312 5.77 -6.99 8.54
CA SER A 312 6.83 -6.26 9.23
C SER A 312 6.63 -6.29 10.74
N GLY A 313 7.75 -6.21 11.44
CA GLY A 313 7.79 -6.08 12.88
C GLY A 313 8.90 -5.13 13.29
N GLY A 314 8.65 -4.31 14.29
CA GLY A 314 9.61 -3.30 14.69
C GLY A 314 9.39 -2.73 16.07
N TYR A 315 10.31 -1.87 16.47
CA TYR A 315 10.26 -1.12 17.71
C TYR A 315 10.33 0.37 17.40
N GLN A 316 9.49 1.14 18.11
CA GLN A 316 9.43 2.59 17.98
C GLN A 316 9.51 3.25 19.35
N ILE A 317 10.29 4.32 19.43
CA ILE A 317 10.25 5.29 20.50
C ILE A 317 9.74 6.62 19.96
N GLN A 318 8.78 7.23 20.65
CA GLN A 318 8.25 8.53 20.26
C GLN A 318 8.02 9.43 21.47
N ARG A 319 8.08 10.71 21.23
CA ARG A 319 7.70 11.76 22.18
C ARG A 319 6.75 12.71 21.51
N THR A 320 5.54 12.81 22.05
CA THR A 320 4.48 13.67 21.54
C THR A 320 4.17 14.74 22.57
N ARG A 321 4.00 15.99 22.11
CA ARG A 321 3.50 17.11 22.90
C ARG A 321 2.22 17.60 22.24
N VAL A 322 1.14 17.64 23.02
CA VAL A 322 -0.15 18.22 22.65
C VAL A 322 -0.19 19.67 23.15
N PHE A 323 -0.72 20.56 22.33
CA PHE A 323 -0.86 21.99 22.65
C PHE A 323 -2.04 22.59 21.87
N ASN A 324 -2.44 23.81 22.21
CA ASN A 324 -3.57 24.50 21.58
C ASN A 324 -4.85 23.66 21.57
N GLN A 325 -5.28 23.23 22.77
CA GLN A 325 -6.49 22.41 22.93
C GLN A 325 -7.73 23.29 22.87
N SER A 326 -8.70 22.94 22.02
CA SER A 326 -9.98 23.63 21.85
C SER A 326 -11.10 23.07 22.73
N VAL A 327 -10.87 21.92 23.37
CA VAL A 327 -11.81 21.27 24.29
C VAL A 327 -11.79 21.99 25.64
N GLU A 328 -12.95 22.21 26.25
CA GLU A 328 -13.04 22.81 27.59
C GLU A 328 -12.29 21.97 28.62
N GLN A 329 -11.62 22.64 29.56
CA GLN A 329 -10.81 21.96 30.56
C GLN A 329 -11.64 21.05 31.47
N SER A 330 -12.90 21.37 31.71
CA SER A 330 -13.88 20.55 32.45
C SER A 330 -14.24 19.23 31.72
N GLN A 331 -14.19 19.26 30.40
CA GLN A 331 -14.54 18.10 29.54
C GLN A 331 -13.32 17.36 29.00
N GLN A 332 -12.10 17.85 29.29
CA GLN A 332 -10.88 17.13 28.96
C GLN A 332 -10.74 15.87 29.81
N LEU A 333 -10.34 14.78 29.17
CA LEU A 333 -10.06 13.52 29.89
C LEU A 333 -8.84 13.69 30.81
N ASP A 334 -8.87 13.03 31.96
CA ASP A 334 -7.79 13.13 32.97
C ASP A 334 -6.42 12.80 32.40
N ILE A 335 -6.36 11.82 31.48
CA ILE A 335 -5.11 11.43 30.85
C ILE A 335 -4.50 12.55 30.01
N ASP A 336 -5.29 13.40 29.36
CA ASP A 336 -4.81 14.51 28.55
C ASP A 336 -4.32 15.67 29.41
N ARG A 337 -4.94 15.87 30.58
CA ARG A 337 -4.49 16.83 31.59
C ARG A 337 -3.18 16.40 32.25
N LEU A 338 -3.04 15.09 32.54
CA LEU A 338 -1.86 14.54 33.20
C LEU A 338 -0.67 14.38 32.24
N PHE A 339 -0.93 14.11 30.96
CA PHE A 339 0.09 13.82 29.95
C PHE A 339 0.01 14.75 28.72
N PRO A 340 0.15 16.07 28.88
CA PRO A 340 0.27 16.97 27.73
C PRO A 340 1.54 16.70 26.91
N LYS A 341 2.53 16.03 27.54
CA LYS A 341 3.72 15.47 26.90
C LYS A 341 3.78 14.00 27.27
N VAL A 342 3.89 13.13 26.28
CA VAL A 342 3.96 11.70 26.50
C VAL A 342 5.12 11.08 25.72
N ARG A 343 5.87 10.22 26.39
CA ARG A 343 6.86 9.33 25.78
C ARG A 343 6.25 7.94 25.66
N LEU A 344 6.27 7.41 24.45
CA LEU A 344 5.82 6.06 24.16
C LEU A 344 6.97 5.23 23.61
N SER A 345 7.08 4.01 24.12
CA SER A 345 7.91 2.94 23.59
C SER A 345 6.99 1.79 23.21
N SER A 346 7.04 1.33 21.98
CA SER A 346 6.07 0.36 21.46
C SER A 346 6.69 -0.61 20.47
N PHE A 347 6.17 -1.84 20.49
CA PHE A 347 6.35 -2.78 19.38
C PHE A 347 5.26 -2.53 18.34
N LEU A 348 5.67 -2.60 17.08
CA LEU A 348 4.81 -2.44 15.91
C LEU A 348 4.80 -3.75 15.13
N GLY A 349 3.63 -4.11 14.59
CA GLY A 349 3.45 -5.22 13.68
C GLY A 349 2.55 -4.82 12.53
N SER A 350 2.86 -5.27 11.32
CA SER A 350 2.03 -5.03 10.15
C SER A 350 2.00 -6.24 9.24
N LEU A 351 0.83 -6.55 8.70
CA LEU A 351 0.62 -7.55 7.66
C LEU A 351 -0.19 -6.91 6.55
N ILE A 352 0.36 -6.94 5.33
CA ILE A 352 -0.26 -6.30 4.17
C ILE A 352 -0.34 -7.32 3.02
N ARG A 353 -1.48 -7.37 2.35
CA ARG A 353 -1.68 -8.02 1.06
C ARG A 353 -2.20 -7.00 0.06
N ASP A 354 -1.43 -6.74 -1.00
CA ASP A 354 -1.81 -5.79 -2.05
C ASP A 354 -1.82 -6.48 -3.42
N THR A 355 -3.01 -6.64 -3.96
CA THR A 355 -3.24 -7.23 -5.28
C THR A 355 -3.81 -6.23 -6.27
N ARG A 356 -3.88 -4.94 -5.89
CA ARG A 356 -4.34 -3.87 -6.78
C ARG A 356 -3.50 -3.84 -8.05
N ASN A 357 -4.15 -3.54 -9.17
CA ASN A 357 -3.49 -3.38 -10.46
C ASN A 357 -2.71 -2.06 -10.55
N ASP A 358 -3.17 -1.01 -9.86
CA ASP A 358 -2.51 0.29 -9.73
C ASP A 358 -2.69 0.80 -8.29
N PRO A 359 -1.61 1.18 -7.57
CA PRO A 359 -1.71 1.72 -6.22
C PRO A 359 -2.35 3.12 -6.14
N VAL A 360 -2.27 3.93 -7.21
CA VAL A 360 -2.73 5.33 -7.25
C VAL A 360 -4.16 5.45 -7.78
N ASP A 361 -4.49 4.70 -8.83
CA ASP A 361 -5.81 4.72 -9.50
C ASP A 361 -6.30 3.28 -9.74
N PRO A 362 -6.65 2.53 -8.68
CA PRO A 362 -7.00 1.13 -8.78
C PRO A 362 -8.35 0.94 -9.47
N THR A 363 -8.37 0.03 -10.44
CA THR A 363 -9.58 -0.41 -11.15
C THR A 363 -9.93 -1.87 -10.88
N GLY A 364 -9.03 -2.60 -10.23
CA GLY A 364 -9.20 -4.01 -9.88
C GLY A 364 -8.24 -4.46 -8.80
N GLY A 365 -8.62 -5.54 -8.10
CA GLY A 365 -7.82 -6.12 -7.03
C GLY A 365 -8.27 -5.72 -5.63
N GLN A 366 -7.46 -6.04 -4.65
CA GLN A 366 -7.75 -5.86 -3.22
C GLN A 366 -6.52 -5.35 -2.48
N TYR A 367 -6.75 -4.57 -1.44
CA TYR A 367 -5.77 -4.19 -0.44
C TYR A 367 -6.28 -4.57 0.94
N LEU A 368 -5.52 -5.37 1.67
CA LEU A 368 -5.81 -5.78 3.03
C LEU A 368 -4.62 -5.41 3.90
N SER A 369 -4.86 -4.75 5.02
CA SER A 369 -3.82 -4.50 6.01
C SER A 369 -4.32 -4.72 7.43
N ALA A 370 -3.46 -5.28 8.26
CA ALA A 370 -3.63 -5.41 9.70
C ALA A 370 -2.40 -4.81 10.37
N ASN A 371 -2.60 -3.79 11.20
CA ASN A 371 -1.54 -3.11 11.92
C ASN A 371 -1.79 -3.23 13.42
N GLY A 372 -0.75 -3.51 14.19
CA GLY A 372 -0.79 -3.62 15.63
C GLY A 372 0.30 -2.77 16.29
N GLN A 373 -0.01 -2.20 17.44
CA GLN A 373 0.92 -1.48 18.29
C GLN A 373 0.70 -1.88 19.74
N LEU A 374 1.78 -2.23 20.42
CA LEU A 374 1.78 -2.54 21.84
C LEU A 374 2.76 -1.62 22.56
N ALA A 375 2.24 -0.66 23.29
CA ALA A 375 3.02 0.22 24.16
C ALA A 375 2.96 -0.32 25.61
N ALA A 376 4.10 -0.45 26.25
CA ALA A 376 4.17 -0.98 27.60
C ALA A 376 5.17 -0.21 28.46
N ARG A 377 4.84 -0.04 29.74
CA ARG A 377 5.73 0.61 30.71
C ARG A 377 7.04 -0.15 30.91
N ALA A 378 6.98 -1.49 30.83
CA ALA A 378 8.14 -2.35 30.94
C ALA A 378 9.24 -2.08 29.89
N ILE A 379 8.87 -1.49 28.74
CA ILE A 379 9.82 -1.12 27.68
C ILE A 379 10.08 0.40 27.61
N GLY A 380 9.71 1.15 28.66
CA GLY A 380 10.00 2.58 28.78
C GLY A 380 8.91 3.53 28.30
N SER A 381 7.68 3.05 28.05
CA SER A 381 6.52 3.89 27.79
C SER A 381 5.97 4.51 29.08
N GLU A 382 5.50 5.76 29.04
CA GLU A 382 4.81 6.40 30.19
C GLU A 382 3.37 5.88 30.31
N VAL A 383 2.76 5.48 29.21
CA VAL A 383 1.40 4.94 29.13
C VAL A 383 1.43 3.59 28.44
N GLY A 384 0.64 2.62 28.96
CA GLY A 384 0.53 1.30 28.33
C GLY A 384 -0.81 1.14 27.61
N PHE A 385 -0.76 0.62 26.37
CA PHE A 385 -1.95 0.27 25.58
C PHE A 385 -1.65 -0.74 24.47
N ALA A 386 -2.69 -1.41 24.01
CA ALA A 386 -2.70 -2.15 22.77
C ALA A 386 -3.64 -1.46 21.78
N LYS A 387 -3.23 -1.35 20.52
CA LYS A 387 -3.98 -0.72 19.44
C LYS A 387 -3.87 -1.55 18.18
N SER A 388 -4.99 -1.77 17.50
CA SER A 388 -5.05 -2.45 16.21
C SER A 388 -5.86 -1.64 15.22
N PHE A 389 -5.47 -1.74 13.93
CA PHE A 389 -6.14 -1.07 12.85
C PHE A 389 -6.16 -1.96 11.61
N PHE A 390 -7.35 -2.23 11.12
CA PHE A 390 -7.59 -3.08 9.96
C PHE A 390 -8.14 -2.24 8.81
N THR A 391 -7.64 -2.49 7.62
CA THR A 391 -8.16 -1.89 6.39
C THR A 391 -8.39 -2.99 5.36
N ALA A 392 -9.57 -3.01 4.77
CA ALA A 392 -9.90 -3.84 3.62
C ALA A 392 -10.44 -2.95 2.51
N GLN A 393 -9.88 -3.05 1.32
CA GLN A 393 -10.33 -2.33 0.14
C GLN A 393 -10.51 -3.32 -1.02
N MET A 394 -11.54 -3.11 -1.82
CA MET A 394 -11.86 -3.92 -2.99
C MET A 394 -12.20 -3.01 -4.16
N PHE A 395 -11.63 -3.33 -5.31
CA PHE A 395 -11.87 -2.64 -6.57
C PHE A 395 -12.32 -3.64 -7.63
N ARG A 396 -13.39 -3.33 -8.34
CA ARG A 396 -13.93 -4.19 -9.37
C ARG A 396 -14.42 -3.37 -10.57
N SER A 397 -13.83 -3.62 -11.72
CA SER A 397 -14.28 -3.05 -12.98
C SER A 397 -15.62 -3.70 -13.40
N LEU A 398 -16.60 -2.89 -13.75
CA LEU A 398 -17.91 -3.31 -14.21
C LEU A 398 -17.91 -3.35 -15.75
N LEU A 399 -17.55 -4.49 -16.34
CA LEU A 399 -17.34 -4.69 -17.78
C LEU A 399 -18.53 -4.25 -18.67
N LYS A 400 -19.77 -4.33 -18.16
CA LYS A 400 -20.98 -3.93 -18.89
C LYS A 400 -21.21 -2.41 -18.92
N ALA A 401 -20.54 -1.64 -18.07
CA ALA A 401 -20.76 -0.20 -17.88
C ALA A 401 -19.57 0.65 -18.33
N ARG A 402 -19.05 0.43 -19.52
CA ARG A 402 -18.04 1.29 -20.20
C ARG A 402 -16.86 1.72 -19.32
N GLY A 403 -16.31 0.79 -18.52
CA GLY A 403 -15.14 1.07 -17.67
C GLY A 403 -15.48 1.68 -16.30
N ALA A 404 -16.75 1.59 -15.87
CA ALA A 404 -17.12 1.94 -14.51
C ALA A 404 -16.42 1.01 -13.50
N VAL A 405 -16.04 1.57 -12.35
CA VAL A 405 -15.36 0.86 -11.26
C VAL A 405 -16.21 0.96 -10.01
N PHE A 406 -16.51 -0.17 -9.40
CA PHE A 406 -17.01 -0.24 -8.04
C PHE A 406 -15.82 -0.36 -7.07
N ALA A 407 -15.76 0.55 -6.10
CA ALA A 407 -14.75 0.55 -5.05
C ALA A 407 -15.43 0.50 -3.68
N ALA A 408 -14.94 -0.34 -2.78
CA ALA A 408 -15.41 -0.42 -1.41
C ALA A 408 -14.24 -0.45 -0.43
N SER A 409 -14.41 0.15 0.73
CA SER A 409 -13.43 0.18 1.82
C SER A 409 -14.09 -0.06 3.16
N ALA A 410 -13.46 -0.86 4.02
CA ALA A 410 -13.80 -1.03 5.41
C ALA A 410 -12.57 -0.76 6.27
N ARG A 411 -12.72 0.06 7.29
CA ARG A 411 -11.67 0.37 8.26
C ARG A 411 -12.19 0.19 9.67
N LEU A 412 -11.47 -0.62 10.45
CA LEU A 412 -11.81 -0.95 11.82
C LEU A 412 -10.62 -0.64 12.71
N GLY A 413 -10.85 0.15 13.75
CA GLY A 413 -9.86 0.48 14.75
C GLY A 413 -10.33 0.01 16.12
N ALA A 414 -9.42 -0.59 16.89
CA ALA A 414 -9.67 -0.97 18.28
C ALA A 414 -8.44 -0.68 19.13
N ALA A 415 -8.62 -0.08 20.28
CA ALA A 415 -7.57 0.20 21.23
C ALA A 415 -8.06 -0.01 22.67
N ALA A 416 -7.14 -0.46 23.54
CA ALA A 416 -7.41 -0.63 24.96
C ALA A 416 -6.18 -0.19 25.76
N GLY A 417 -6.39 0.72 26.70
CA GLY A 417 -5.36 1.13 27.64
C GLY A 417 -5.20 0.13 28.78
N PHE A 418 -3.98 -0.05 29.26
CA PHE A 418 -3.69 -0.83 30.46
C PHE A 418 -3.81 0.06 31.70
N PRO A 419 -4.33 -0.46 32.82
CA PRO A 419 -4.48 0.31 34.04
C PRO A 419 -3.17 1.00 34.44
N GLY A 420 -3.25 2.30 34.68
CA GLY A 420 -2.12 3.14 35.03
C GLY A 420 -2.17 3.61 36.48
N ALA A 421 -1.17 4.41 36.89
CA ALA A 421 -1.11 5.03 38.21
C ALA A 421 -2.36 5.88 38.56
N ALA A 422 -3.07 6.39 37.53
CA ALA A 422 -4.31 7.16 37.67
C ALA A 422 -5.58 6.32 37.53
N GLY A 423 -5.49 4.96 37.44
CA GLY A 423 -6.65 4.07 37.24
C GLY A 423 -7.31 4.17 35.85
N SER A 424 -6.95 5.16 35.05
CA SER A 424 -7.52 5.37 33.73
C SER A 424 -7.04 4.33 32.72
N ARG A 425 -7.96 3.82 31.90
CA ARG A 425 -7.72 2.96 30.75
C ARG A 425 -7.78 3.72 29.42
N GLU A 426 -7.79 5.02 29.48
CA GLU A 426 -7.89 5.89 28.30
C GLU A 426 -6.52 6.07 27.63
N LEU A 427 -6.53 6.29 26.31
CA LEU A 427 -5.33 6.59 25.56
C LEU A 427 -5.11 8.13 25.54
N PRO A 428 -3.84 8.59 25.48
CA PRO A 428 -3.55 9.99 25.19
C PRO A 428 -4.23 10.47 23.89
N ALA A 429 -4.64 11.72 23.81
CA ALA A 429 -5.35 12.28 22.65
C ALA A 429 -4.65 11.97 21.32
N SER A 430 -3.32 12.04 21.29
CA SER A 430 -2.53 11.75 20.09
C SER A 430 -2.60 10.32 19.59
N GLU A 431 -3.11 9.39 20.41
CA GLU A 431 -3.19 7.95 20.07
C GLU A 431 -4.64 7.47 19.86
N ARG A 432 -5.64 8.29 20.13
CA ARG A 432 -7.05 7.96 19.88
C ARG A 432 -7.38 7.98 18.39
N PHE A 433 -8.50 7.38 18.06
CA PHE A 433 -9.08 7.45 16.72
C PHE A 433 -9.94 8.70 16.58
N PHE A 434 -9.89 9.29 15.39
CA PHE A 434 -10.70 10.41 14.96
C PHE A 434 -11.23 10.11 13.56
N ALA A 435 -12.41 10.63 13.24
CA ALA A 435 -13.00 10.48 11.91
C ALA A 435 -13.85 11.71 11.54
N GLY A 436 -14.18 11.81 10.26
CA GLY A 436 -14.73 12.97 9.57
C GLY A 436 -13.69 13.47 8.56
N GLY A 437 -14.14 14.12 7.52
CA GLY A 437 -13.28 14.63 6.46
C GLY A 437 -13.31 13.77 5.20
N ASP A 438 -12.53 14.19 4.24
CA ASP A 438 -12.51 13.71 2.86
C ASP A 438 -12.06 12.26 2.67
N THR A 439 -11.31 11.72 3.63
CA THR A 439 -10.77 10.35 3.56
C THR A 439 -11.50 9.34 4.43
N THR A 440 -12.46 9.77 5.27
CA THR A 440 -13.18 8.88 6.18
C THR A 440 -14.68 8.84 5.87
N VAL A 441 -15.49 9.70 6.46
CA VAL A 441 -16.92 9.82 6.17
C VAL A 441 -17.18 11.22 5.63
N ARG A 442 -17.31 11.32 4.31
CA ARG A 442 -17.55 12.59 3.61
C ARG A 442 -18.95 13.09 3.93
N GLY A 443 -19.07 14.36 4.21
CA GLY A 443 -20.28 14.96 4.77
C GLY A 443 -20.07 15.44 6.20
N PHE A 444 -18.96 15.04 6.84
CA PHE A 444 -18.55 15.55 8.15
C PHE A 444 -17.21 16.29 8.00
N ALA A 445 -17.10 17.46 8.64
CA ALA A 445 -15.83 18.19 8.69
C ALA A 445 -14.74 17.34 9.36
N LEU A 446 -13.48 17.73 9.18
CA LEU A 446 -12.32 16.99 9.69
C LEU A 446 -12.46 16.69 11.18
N ASP A 447 -12.32 15.41 11.55
CA ASP A 447 -12.39 14.86 12.90
C ASP A 447 -13.76 15.03 13.62
N ARG A 448 -14.81 15.53 12.96
CA ARG A 448 -16.12 15.88 13.54
C ARG A 448 -17.15 14.73 13.57
N LEU A 449 -16.73 13.53 13.31
CA LEU A 449 -17.58 12.33 13.42
C LEU A 449 -17.40 11.69 14.79
N GLY A 450 -18.51 11.55 15.53
CA GLY A 450 -18.48 10.98 16.88
C GLY A 450 -19.86 10.87 17.51
N VAL A 451 -19.91 10.21 18.67
CA VAL A 451 -21.08 10.15 19.55
C VAL A 451 -21.15 11.44 20.36
N ARG A 452 -22.33 12.04 20.46
CA ARG A 452 -22.57 13.28 21.21
C ARG A 452 -23.97 13.33 21.79
N HIS A 453 -24.05 13.60 23.06
CA HIS A 453 -25.24 14.00 23.79
C HIS A 453 -25.07 15.46 24.29
N VAL A 454 -26.14 16.11 24.68
CA VAL A 454 -26.10 17.44 25.30
C VAL A 454 -27.03 17.39 26.50
N PRO A 455 -26.48 17.50 27.75
CA PRO A 455 -25.06 17.63 28.09
C PRO A 455 -24.28 16.34 27.76
N ALA A 456 -22.94 16.48 27.64
CA ALA A 456 -22.06 15.38 27.26
C ALA A 456 -22.14 14.19 28.23
N GLY A 457 -22.31 13.01 27.67
CA GLY A 457 -22.36 11.73 28.39
C GLY A 457 -20.99 11.07 28.54
N ALA A 458 -20.94 10.06 29.39
CA ALA A 458 -19.69 9.31 29.67
C ALA A 458 -19.14 8.58 28.43
N SER A 459 -19.98 8.19 27.48
CA SER A 459 -19.62 7.48 26.23
C SER A 459 -19.36 8.43 25.05
N ASP A 460 -19.42 9.73 25.24
CA ASP A 460 -19.28 10.69 24.16
C ASP A 460 -17.82 10.80 23.68
N THR A 461 -17.68 11.01 22.37
CA THR A 461 -16.41 11.24 21.68
C THR A 461 -16.34 12.63 21.06
N LEU A 462 -17.37 13.44 21.26
CA LEU A 462 -17.44 14.87 21.01
C LEU A 462 -17.84 15.58 22.31
N ASP A 463 -17.34 16.80 22.51
CA ASP A 463 -17.76 17.66 23.62
C ASP A 463 -19.11 18.35 23.35
N ASP A 464 -19.64 19.15 24.31
CA ASP A 464 -20.91 19.89 24.17
C ASP A 464 -20.93 20.85 22.99
N ALA A 465 -19.79 21.39 22.61
CA ALA A 465 -19.64 22.25 21.43
C ALA A 465 -19.38 21.46 20.14
N GLY A 466 -19.25 20.11 20.24
CA GLY A 466 -18.98 19.21 19.14
C GLY A 466 -17.51 19.15 18.72
N PHE A 467 -16.55 19.57 19.57
CA PHE A 467 -15.13 19.33 19.31
C PHE A 467 -14.78 17.87 19.60
N PRO A 468 -13.93 17.24 18.76
CA PRO A 468 -13.60 15.84 18.92
C PRO A 468 -12.70 15.58 20.15
N LEU A 469 -13.16 14.71 21.03
CA LEU A 469 -12.39 14.11 22.10
C LEU A 469 -11.61 12.89 21.61
N GLY A 470 -12.08 12.27 20.50
CA GLY A 470 -11.60 11.02 19.98
C GLY A 470 -12.04 9.80 20.79
N GLY A 471 -11.79 8.60 20.26
CA GLY A 471 -12.20 7.36 20.88
C GLY A 471 -11.22 6.22 20.67
N ASN A 472 -11.50 5.11 21.35
CA ASN A 472 -10.69 3.90 21.30
C ASN A 472 -11.23 2.85 20.32
N ALA A 473 -12.39 3.10 19.71
CA ALA A 473 -12.91 2.26 18.64
C ALA A 473 -13.39 3.11 17.45
N LEU A 474 -13.21 2.56 16.25
CA LEU A 474 -13.51 3.18 14.97
C LEU A 474 -14.14 2.16 14.04
N VAL A 475 -15.23 2.54 13.39
CA VAL A 475 -15.84 1.79 12.30
C VAL A 475 -16.11 2.74 11.14
N ILE A 476 -15.55 2.45 9.96
CA ILE A 476 -15.79 3.23 8.73
C ILE A 476 -15.99 2.27 7.58
N LEU A 477 -17.08 2.46 6.84
CA LEU A 477 -17.39 1.75 5.62
C LEU A 477 -17.64 2.77 4.51
N ASN A 478 -17.02 2.59 3.37
CA ASN A 478 -17.17 3.45 2.20
C ASN A 478 -17.52 2.61 0.98
N GLY A 479 -18.39 3.13 0.13
CA GLY A 479 -18.72 2.57 -1.17
C GLY A 479 -18.72 3.65 -2.23
N GLU A 480 -18.11 3.42 -3.38
CA GLU A 480 -18.07 4.34 -4.51
C GLU A 480 -18.39 3.63 -5.81
N LEU A 481 -19.17 4.28 -6.65
CA LEU A 481 -19.33 3.94 -8.05
C LEU A 481 -18.69 5.04 -8.90
N ARG A 482 -17.57 4.71 -9.54
CA ARG A 482 -16.76 5.62 -10.37
C ARG A 482 -17.12 5.40 -11.84
N VAL A 483 -17.74 6.38 -12.48
CA VAL A 483 -18.19 6.30 -13.87
C VAL A 483 -17.35 7.25 -14.72
N PRO A 484 -16.61 6.77 -15.75
CA PRO A 484 -15.84 7.64 -16.61
C PRO A 484 -16.75 8.48 -17.52
N VAL A 485 -16.47 9.78 -17.60
CA VAL A 485 -17.12 10.75 -18.48
C VAL A 485 -16.05 11.37 -19.36
N GLY A 486 -15.70 10.69 -20.45
CA GLY A 486 -14.60 11.05 -21.31
C GLY A 486 -13.25 10.46 -20.90
N LYS A 487 -12.14 11.00 -21.43
CA LYS A 487 -10.78 10.41 -21.27
C LYS A 487 -10.11 10.74 -19.93
N ALA A 488 -10.41 11.91 -19.36
CA ALA A 488 -9.71 12.42 -18.17
C ALA A 488 -10.64 12.68 -16.97
N MET A 489 -11.93 12.48 -17.12
CA MET A 489 -12.93 12.84 -16.12
C MET A 489 -13.75 11.64 -15.68
N ARG A 490 -14.11 11.60 -14.38
CA ARG A 490 -15.02 10.62 -13.80
C ARG A 490 -16.02 11.32 -12.89
N VAL A 491 -17.24 10.87 -12.90
CA VAL A 491 -18.26 11.18 -11.90
C VAL A 491 -18.35 10.03 -10.91
N VAL A 492 -18.47 10.36 -9.65
CA VAL A 492 -18.50 9.40 -8.54
C VAL A 492 -19.78 9.60 -7.73
N GLY A 493 -20.56 8.54 -7.55
CA GLY A 493 -21.57 8.46 -6.51
C GLY A 493 -21.00 7.70 -5.32
N PHE A 494 -21.18 8.18 -4.09
CA PHE A 494 -20.66 7.52 -2.92
C PHE A 494 -21.65 7.43 -1.76
N ALA A 495 -21.46 6.41 -0.95
CA ALA A 495 -22.11 6.21 0.32
C ALA A 495 -21.05 5.86 1.37
N ASP A 496 -20.97 6.67 2.41
CA ASP A 496 -20.06 6.48 3.52
C ASP A 496 -20.86 6.30 4.80
N VAL A 497 -20.40 5.44 5.69
CA VAL A 497 -21.00 5.26 7.01
C VAL A 497 -19.92 4.95 8.03
N GLY A 498 -20.02 5.49 9.23
CA GLY A 498 -19.09 5.17 10.29
C GLY A 498 -19.35 5.96 11.56
N ASN A 499 -18.53 5.68 12.56
CA ASN A 499 -18.46 6.48 13.78
C ASN A 499 -17.17 6.17 14.56
N VAL A 500 -16.88 7.06 15.52
CA VAL A 500 -15.85 6.89 16.54
C VAL A 500 -16.56 6.64 17.87
N PHE A 501 -16.12 5.62 18.61
CA PHE A 501 -16.70 5.22 19.89
C PHE A 501 -15.67 5.29 20.99
N LYS A 502 -16.10 5.58 22.21
CA LYS A 502 -15.20 5.74 23.36
C LYS A 502 -14.44 4.46 23.66
N THR A 503 -15.15 3.32 23.68
CA THR A 503 -14.56 2.00 23.86
C THR A 503 -15.07 1.02 22.80
N VAL A 504 -14.47 -0.15 22.71
CA VAL A 504 -14.92 -1.23 21.82
C VAL A 504 -16.31 -1.75 22.21
N SER A 505 -16.64 -1.73 23.51
CA SER A 505 -17.95 -2.17 24.03
C SER A 505 -19.09 -1.21 23.66
N ASP A 506 -18.77 0.05 23.36
CA ASP A 506 -19.76 1.07 22.99
C ASP A 506 -20.14 1.03 21.50
N VAL A 507 -19.53 0.11 20.73
CA VAL A 507 -19.80 0.01 19.30
C VAL A 507 -21.23 -0.48 19.06
N GLY A 508 -22.09 0.44 18.60
CA GLY A 508 -23.48 0.17 18.25
C GLY A 508 -23.74 0.44 16.75
N ILE A 509 -24.45 -0.47 16.09
CA ILE A 509 -24.83 -0.27 14.68
C ILE A 509 -25.78 0.92 14.54
N GLY A 510 -26.64 1.16 15.55
CA GLY A 510 -27.58 2.28 15.57
C GLY A 510 -26.92 3.67 15.67
N ASP A 511 -25.66 3.71 16.15
CA ASP A 511 -24.90 4.95 16.31
C ASP A 511 -24.05 5.29 15.09
N LEU A 512 -24.02 4.41 14.08
CA LEU A 512 -23.32 4.67 12.84
C LEU A 512 -23.99 5.81 12.08
N ARG A 513 -23.20 6.75 11.60
CA ARG A 513 -23.67 7.95 10.90
C ARG A 513 -23.41 7.85 9.40
N PRO A 514 -24.46 7.76 8.59
CA PRO A 514 -24.32 7.72 7.14
C PRO A 514 -24.21 9.11 6.52
N ALA A 515 -23.52 9.14 5.36
CA ALA A 515 -23.46 10.25 4.44
C ALA A 515 -23.54 9.72 3.01
N LEU A 516 -24.29 10.41 2.17
CA LEU A 516 -24.41 10.14 0.74
C LEU A 516 -23.84 11.32 -0.04
N GLY A 517 -23.28 11.10 -1.21
CA GLY A 517 -22.75 12.22 -1.95
C GLY A 517 -22.38 11.92 -3.40
N VAL A 518 -21.94 12.99 -4.03
CA VAL A 518 -21.45 12.96 -5.40
C VAL A 518 -20.08 13.58 -5.47
N GLY A 519 -19.26 13.11 -6.38
CA GLY A 519 -17.90 13.61 -6.56
C GLY A 519 -17.52 13.69 -8.03
N PHE A 520 -16.49 14.49 -8.26
CA PHE A 520 -15.89 14.65 -9.58
C PHE A 520 -14.39 14.38 -9.46
N ARG A 521 -13.84 13.68 -10.44
CA ARG A 521 -12.42 13.33 -10.52
C ARG A 521 -11.87 13.81 -11.85
N TYR A 522 -10.74 14.51 -11.80
CA TYR A 522 -9.99 14.90 -12.98
C TYR A 522 -8.60 14.27 -12.93
N LYS A 523 -8.27 13.47 -13.94
CA LYS A 523 -6.96 12.82 -14.04
C LYS A 523 -5.92 13.82 -14.52
N SER A 524 -5.12 14.35 -13.58
CA SER A 524 -4.01 15.23 -13.89
C SER A 524 -2.69 14.45 -14.01
N PRO A 525 -1.65 15.05 -14.62
CA PRO A 525 -0.31 14.43 -14.70
C PRO A 525 0.33 14.13 -13.34
N VAL A 526 -0.10 14.81 -12.27
CA VAL A 526 0.40 14.66 -10.89
C VAL A 526 -0.51 13.81 -10.01
N GLY A 527 -1.57 13.21 -10.57
CA GLY A 527 -2.55 12.41 -9.84
C GLY A 527 -3.98 12.93 -10.01
N PRO A 528 -5.00 12.20 -9.55
CA PRO A 528 -6.39 12.64 -9.65
C PRO A 528 -6.67 13.84 -8.74
N LEU A 529 -7.23 14.90 -9.31
CA LEU A 529 -7.84 16.01 -8.57
C LEU A 529 -9.28 15.61 -8.25
N ARG A 530 -9.67 15.73 -7.00
CA ARG A 530 -10.94 15.28 -6.45
C ARG A 530 -11.74 16.46 -5.91
N PHE A 531 -13.01 16.50 -6.29
CA PHE A 531 -14.03 17.34 -5.68
C PHE A 531 -15.17 16.45 -5.20
N ASP A 532 -15.52 16.53 -3.92
CA ASP A 532 -16.59 15.76 -3.30
C ASP A 532 -17.58 16.67 -2.57
N LEU A 533 -18.87 16.36 -2.68
CA LEU A 533 -19.96 16.97 -1.95
C LEU A 533 -20.74 15.86 -1.23
N GLY A 534 -20.65 15.83 0.09
CA GLY A 534 -21.31 14.85 0.95
C GLY A 534 -22.42 15.44 1.79
N PHE A 535 -23.53 14.70 1.90
CA PHE A 535 -24.72 15.07 2.64
C PHE A 535 -24.92 14.13 3.82
N LYS A 536 -25.07 14.67 5.02
CA LYS A 536 -25.40 13.92 6.26
C LYS A 536 -26.84 13.44 6.23
N THR A 537 -27.09 12.18 6.62
CA THR A 537 -28.41 11.57 6.60
C THR A 537 -28.61 10.61 7.78
N PRO A 538 -29.31 10.94 8.87
CA PRO A 538 -29.87 12.24 9.20
C PRO A 538 -28.81 13.25 9.71
N LYS A 539 -29.11 14.53 9.55
CA LYS A 539 -28.32 15.62 10.19
C LYS A 539 -28.83 15.89 11.61
N ARG A 540 -27.96 16.34 12.50
CA ARG A 540 -28.34 16.96 13.77
C ARG A 540 -28.72 18.44 13.57
N SER A 541 -29.47 19.03 14.51
CA SER A 541 -29.96 20.41 14.39
C SER A 541 -28.84 21.45 14.28
N ASP A 542 -27.71 21.19 14.93
CA ASP A 542 -26.53 22.04 15.05
C ASP A 542 -25.43 21.76 14.00
N GLU A 543 -25.71 20.92 13.02
CA GLU A 543 -24.75 20.55 11.98
C GLU A 543 -25.16 21.09 10.61
N PRO A 544 -24.20 21.52 9.76
CA PRO A 544 -24.48 21.80 8.34
C PRO A 544 -24.93 20.51 7.64
N ARG A 545 -25.84 20.65 6.68
CA ARG A 545 -26.39 19.49 5.94
C ARG A 545 -25.36 18.84 5.02
N ALA A 546 -24.45 19.62 4.46
CA ALA A 546 -23.48 19.21 3.47
C ALA A 546 -22.11 19.73 3.77
N GLU A 547 -21.10 18.98 3.36
CA GLU A 547 -19.69 19.35 3.35
C GLU A 547 -19.10 19.11 1.99
N TRP A 548 -18.16 19.95 1.59
CA TRP A 548 -17.46 19.82 0.34
C TRP A 548 -15.94 19.79 0.55
N PHE A 549 -15.26 19.06 -0.31
CA PHE A 549 -13.82 18.83 -0.22
C PHE A 549 -13.18 18.97 -1.60
N ILE A 550 -12.00 19.60 -1.64
CA ILE A 550 -11.12 19.64 -2.81
C ILE A 550 -9.78 19.06 -2.39
N THR A 551 -9.38 17.95 -2.99
CA THR A 551 -8.16 17.23 -2.59
C THR A 551 -7.49 16.56 -3.78
N PHE A 552 -6.23 16.14 -3.61
CA PHE A 552 -5.51 15.31 -4.55
C PHE A 552 -5.51 13.85 -4.09
N GLY A 553 -5.61 12.91 -5.03
CA GLY A 553 -5.65 11.48 -4.76
C GLY A 553 -7.07 10.91 -4.70
N GLU A 554 -7.17 9.60 -4.49
CA GLU A 554 -8.45 8.92 -4.28
C GLU A 554 -8.88 8.99 -2.80
N ALA A 555 -10.16 8.72 -2.51
CA ALA A 555 -10.66 8.77 -1.12
C ALA A 555 -10.10 7.64 -0.25
N PHE A 556 -9.80 6.48 -0.87
CA PHE A 556 -9.21 5.30 -0.25
C PHE A 556 -8.55 4.39 -1.28
#